data_10bdaa4cd0d44d3864170dedf4e524f6
#
_entry.id   10bdaa4cd0d44d3864170dedf4e524f6
#
_cell.length_a   1.000
_cell.length_b   1.000
_cell.length_c   1.000
_cell.angle_alpha   90.00
_cell.angle_beta   90.00
_cell.angle_gamma   90.00
#
_symmetry.space_group_name_H-M   'P 1'
#
loop_
_entity.id
_entity.type
_entity.pdbx_description
1 polymer ?
#
loop_
_entity_poly.entity_id
_entity_poly.type
_entity_poly.pdbx_seq_one_letter_code
_entity_poly.pdbx_strand_id
1 'polypeptide(L)'
;MSSGKGLTMLGDDAKGLKIHDLVKAPANTPWAKERQQSWDASYPATVYSTPEMTTDGQPCSAVTVILRTKGCHWWWSSGCTFCGYFNDTRDDVNSDDLHAQWQYAKEKFNNFEGQAMVKVYTSGSLLEDREIPVDFQETVLRDCFELGKELIVESRTEQLTEEKLAWATSMNPNFTVAIGLEAYDDEVLRFHVNKGFSAASWDRAVERLQKFNLRVKTYLMFKPPFMSEADALDHCVKWIEAVAEQSDEISINPMNIQRGTVIDRLHRHREYRPPWLWS
;
A
#
# COMPACT_ATOMS: atom_id res chain seq x y z
N MET A 1 -33.45 7.34 -5.67
CA MET A 1 -33.76 5.90 -5.57
C MET A 1 -33.27 5.22 -6.84
N SER A 2 -32.05 4.76 -6.86
CA SER A 2 -31.50 3.85 -7.87
C SER A 2 -30.59 2.87 -7.14
N SER A 3 -31.23 1.98 -6.42
CA SER A 3 -30.61 0.89 -5.69
C SER A 3 -30.25 -0.26 -6.63
N GLY A 4 -29.02 -0.74 -6.56
CA GLY A 4 -28.77 -2.17 -6.63
C GLY A 4 -28.87 -2.86 -8.00
N LYS A 5 -28.19 -2.38 -9.05
CA LYS A 5 -28.00 -3.16 -10.28
C LYS A 5 -26.57 -3.65 -10.54
N GLY A 6 -25.64 -3.41 -9.63
CA GLY A 6 -24.24 -3.83 -9.80
C GLY A 6 -23.94 -5.33 -9.53
N LEU A 7 -24.83 -6.03 -8.83
CA LEU A 7 -24.58 -7.41 -8.41
C LEU A 7 -25.28 -8.49 -9.23
N THR A 8 -26.06 -8.13 -10.24
CA THR A 8 -26.91 -9.07 -11.01
C THR A 8 -26.22 -9.69 -12.22
N MET A 9 -24.93 -9.37 -12.47
CA MET A 9 -24.19 -9.90 -13.63
C MET A 9 -23.35 -11.14 -13.33
N LEU A 10 -23.30 -11.59 -12.08
CA LEU A 10 -22.85 -12.94 -11.77
C LEU A 10 -24.09 -13.82 -11.86
N GLY A 11 -24.21 -14.58 -12.93
CA GLY A 11 -25.35 -15.49 -13.16
C GLY A 11 -25.62 -16.40 -11.96
N ASP A 12 -26.70 -17.17 -12.01
CA ASP A 12 -27.15 -18.07 -10.92
C ASP A 12 -26.07 -19.02 -10.38
N ASP A 13 -24.95 -19.20 -11.09
CA ASP A 13 -23.78 -19.97 -10.69
C ASP A 13 -22.91 -19.25 -9.63
N ALA A 14 -23.16 -17.97 -9.35
CA ALA A 14 -22.44 -17.19 -8.33
C ALA A 14 -22.89 -17.47 -6.89
N LYS A 15 -23.90 -18.30 -6.69
CA LYS A 15 -24.31 -18.75 -5.35
C LYS A 15 -23.23 -19.61 -4.71
N GLY A 16 -22.33 -18.97 -3.97
CA GLY A 16 -21.23 -19.63 -3.24
C GLY A 16 -19.83 -19.12 -3.55
N LEU A 17 -19.63 -18.27 -4.57
CA LEU A 17 -18.34 -17.62 -4.81
C LEU A 17 -18.02 -16.63 -3.69
N LYS A 18 -16.93 -16.90 -2.98
CA LYS A 18 -16.40 -15.96 -1.98
C LYS A 18 -15.58 -14.88 -2.70
N ILE A 19 -15.56 -13.67 -2.16
CA ILE A 19 -14.67 -12.59 -2.65
C ILE A 19 -13.24 -13.07 -2.83
N HIS A 20 -12.74 -13.90 -1.91
CA HIS A 20 -11.45 -14.58 -2.00
C HIS A 20 -11.25 -15.29 -3.35
N ASP A 21 -12.22 -16.06 -3.81
CA ASP A 21 -12.10 -16.82 -5.07
C ASP A 21 -12.03 -15.88 -6.29
N LEU A 22 -12.79 -14.80 -6.25
CA LEU A 22 -12.76 -13.77 -7.30
C LEU A 22 -11.41 -13.04 -7.35
N VAL A 23 -10.80 -12.76 -6.20
CA VAL A 23 -9.50 -12.10 -6.10
C VAL A 23 -8.37 -13.03 -6.53
N LYS A 24 -8.41 -14.31 -6.14
CA LYS A 24 -7.32 -15.27 -6.40
C LYS A 24 -7.33 -15.86 -7.82
N ALA A 25 -8.48 -15.95 -8.46
CA ALA A 25 -8.59 -16.55 -9.79
C ALA A 25 -7.65 -15.91 -10.84
N PRO A 26 -7.55 -14.57 -10.96
CA PRO A 26 -6.65 -13.94 -11.91
C PRO A 26 -5.16 -14.16 -11.61
N ALA A 27 -4.80 -14.31 -10.33
CA ALA A 27 -3.42 -14.49 -9.89
C ALA A 27 -2.82 -15.86 -10.25
N ASN A 28 -3.65 -16.87 -10.46
CA ASN A 28 -3.23 -18.23 -10.82
C ASN A 28 -3.04 -18.42 -12.33
N THR A 29 -2.92 -17.36 -13.10
CA THR A 29 -2.69 -17.45 -14.54
C THR A 29 -1.23 -17.81 -14.87
N PRO A 30 -0.96 -18.46 -16.03
CA PRO A 30 0.40 -18.70 -16.49
C PRO A 30 1.26 -17.43 -16.55
N TRP A 31 0.66 -16.32 -17.00
CA TRP A 31 1.32 -15.02 -17.04
C TRP A 31 1.77 -14.53 -15.65
N ALA A 32 0.93 -14.64 -14.62
CA ALA A 32 1.30 -14.20 -13.27
C ALA A 32 2.48 -15.03 -12.72
N LYS A 33 2.48 -16.33 -12.95
CA LYS A 33 3.59 -17.23 -12.58
C LYS A 33 4.88 -16.91 -13.34
N GLU A 34 4.79 -16.68 -14.64
CA GLU A 34 5.94 -16.27 -15.46
C GLU A 34 6.50 -14.92 -14.98
N ARG A 35 5.64 -13.96 -14.69
CA ARG A 35 6.03 -12.65 -14.15
C ARG A 35 6.82 -12.80 -12.85
N GLN A 36 6.33 -13.60 -11.89
CA GLN A 36 7.01 -13.85 -10.62
C GLN A 36 8.37 -14.53 -10.77
N GLN A 37 8.58 -15.32 -11.83
CA GLN A 37 9.85 -15.99 -12.14
C GLN A 37 10.81 -15.14 -12.98
N SER A 38 10.35 -14.02 -13.54
CA SER A 38 11.11 -13.23 -14.51
C SER A 38 12.10 -12.24 -13.90
N TRP A 39 12.16 -12.11 -12.58
CA TRP A 39 12.99 -11.12 -11.91
C TRP A 39 13.94 -11.74 -10.87
N ASP A 40 15.06 -11.08 -10.66
CA ASP A 40 16.05 -11.42 -9.64
C ASP A 40 15.65 -10.83 -8.28
N ALA A 41 15.68 -11.65 -7.23
CA ALA A 41 15.29 -11.24 -5.89
C ALA A 41 16.25 -10.23 -5.24
N SER A 42 17.49 -10.17 -5.70
CA SER A 42 18.50 -9.24 -5.19
C SER A 42 18.34 -7.80 -5.71
N TYR A 43 17.39 -7.55 -6.62
CA TYR A 43 17.11 -6.22 -7.15
C TYR A 43 15.70 -5.73 -6.77
N PRO A 44 15.56 -4.46 -6.35
CA PRO A 44 14.24 -3.87 -6.07
C PRO A 44 13.39 -3.81 -7.34
N ALA A 45 12.09 -3.71 -7.19
CA ALA A 45 11.19 -3.54 -8.33
C ALA A 45 11.49 -2.24 -9.08
N THR A 46 11.76 -1.18 -8.35
CA THR A 46 12.25 0.09 -8.91
C THR A 46 12.88 0.97 -7.83
N VAL A 47 13.76 1.86 -8.28
CA VAL A 47 14.33 2.94 -7.47
C VAL A 47 14.33 4.21 -8.32
N TYR A 48 13.72 5.28 -7.82
CA TYR A 48 13.63 6.55 -8.53
C TYR A 48 13.58 7.73 -7.58
N SER A 49 13.83 8.94 -8.11
CA SER A 49 13.76 10.18 -7.35
C SER A 49 12.63 11.06 -7.85
N THR A 50 11.95 11.74 -6.92
CA THR A 50 10.89 12.70 -7.20
C THR A 50 11.08 13.99 -6.40
N PRO A 51 10.65 15.16 -6.95
CA PRO A 51 10.47 16.36 -6.14
C PRO A 51 9.40 16.10 -5.06
N GLU A 52 9.68 16.56 -3.85
CA GLU A 52 8.81 16.43 -2.68
C GLU A 52 8.93 17.65 -1.77
N MET A 53 8.15 17.63 -0.70
CA MET A 53 8.27 18.59 0.39
C MET A 53 8.67 17.85 1.66
N THR A 54 9.60 18.40 2.41
CA THR A 54 9.92 17.91 3.76
C THR A 54 8.77 18.15 4.72
N THR A 55 8.82 17.54 5.89
CA THR A 55 7.77 17.68 6.92
C THR A 55 7.62 19.11 7.44
N ASP A 56 8.66 19.95 7.32
CA ASP A 56 8.65 21.38 7.62
C ASP A 56 8.31 22.27 6.41
N GLY A 57 7.88 21.67 5.29
CA GLY A 57 7.40 22.36 4.12
C GLY A 57 8.47 22.91 3.18
N GLN A 58 9.71 22.41 3.25
CA GLN A 58 10.77 22.83 2.33
C GLN A 58 10.81 21.93 1.09
N PRO A 59 11.01 22.49 -0.11
CA PRO A 59 11.22 21.69 -1.31
C PRO A 59 12.44 20.78 -1.15
N CYS A 60 12.26 19.50 -1.44
CA CYS A 60 13.32 18.51 -1.38
C CYS A 60 13.25 17.51 -2.53
N SER A 61 14.18 16.60 -2.56
CA SER A 61 14.15 15.43 -3.42
C SER A 61 14.01 14.18 -2.57
N ALA A 62 13.07 13.31 -2.92
CA ALA A 62 12.86 12.03 -2.28
C ALA A 62 13.35 10.89 -3.15
N VAL A 63 14.00 9.90 -2.53
CA VAL A 63 14.27 8.59 -3.14
C VAL A 63 13.12 7.66 -2.78
N THR A 64 12.51 7.05 -3.79
CA THR A 64 11.54 5.97 -3.59
C THR A 64 12.18 4.64 -3.95
N VAL A 65 12.13 3.71 -3.01
CA VAL A 65 12.60 2.32 -3.17
C VAL A 65 11.39 1.41 -3.06
N ILE A 66 11.04 0.71 -4.13
CA ILE A 66 9.98 -0.31 -4.10
C ILE A 66 10.65 -1.68 -4.04
N LEU A 67 10.54 -2.31 -2.89
CA LEU A 67 11.14 -3.61 -2.64
C LEU A 67 10.31 -4.75 -3.25
N ARG A 68 10.99 -5.78 -3.70
CA ARG A 68 10.41 -7.09 -3.96
C ARG A 68 10.46 -7.91 -2.68
N THR A 69 9.32 -8.40 -2.24
CA THR A 69 9.17 -9.05 -0.93
C THR A 69 8.43 -10.37 -1.05
N LYS A 70 8.21 -11.03 0.08
CA LYS A 70 7.32 -12.21 0.16
C LYS A 70 5.86 -11.87 -0.09
N GLY A 71 5.50 -10.59 0.00
CA GLY A 71 4.15 -10.11 -0.22
C GLY A 71 3.31 -9.98 1.04
N CYS A 72 2.27 -9.17 0.91
CA CYS A 72 1.33 -8.84 1.96
C CYS A 72 0.62 -10.09 2.52
N HIS A 73 0.56 -10.26 3.84
CA HIS A 73 -0.15 -11.38 4.46
C HIS A 73 -1.64 -11.41 4.12
N TRP A 74 -2.26 -10.22 3.93
CA TRP A 74 -3.65 -10.15 3.52
C TRP A 74 -3.86 -10.73 2.11
N TRP A 75 -2.90 -10.51 1.21
CA TRP A 75 -2.90 -11.17 -0.09
C TRP A 75 -2.92 -12.70 0.06
N TRP A 76 -2.10 -13.26 0.94
CA TRP A 76 -2.08 -14.71 1.17
C TRP A 76 -3.38 -15.24 1.77
N SER A 77 -4.08 -14.44 2.54
CA SER A 77 -5.36 -14.79 3.18
C SER A 77 -6.56 -14.61 2.24
N SER A 78 -6.71 -13.42 1.64
CA SER A 78 -7.86 -13.05 0.81
C SER A 78 -7.47 -12.12 -0.34
N GLY A 79 -6.86 -10.96 -0.03
CA GLY A 79 -6.39 -9.96 -0.99
C GLY A 79 -7.41 -8.87 -1.31
N CYS A 80 -6.90 -7.71 -1.71
CA CYS A 80 -7.72 -6.59 -2.16
C CYS A 80 -8.13 -6.76 -3.62
N THR A 81 -9.31 -6.29 -3.99
CA THR A 81 -9.90 -6.45 -5.33
C THR A 81 -9.11 -5.75 -6.45
N PHE A 82 -8.31 -4.77 -6.10
CA PHE A 82 -7.58 -3.92 -7.04
C PHE A 82 -6.06 -4.15 -7.03
N CYS A 83 -5.51 -4.73 -5.95
CA CYS A 83 -4.08 -4.80 -5.72
C CYS A 83 -3.42 -5.87 -6.60
N GLY A 84 -2.49 -5.45 -7.44
CA GLY A 84 -1.69 -6.33 -8.30
C GLY A 84 -0.24 -6.47 -7.87
N TYR A 85 0.16 -5.98 -6.69
CA TYR A 85 1.54 -6.06 -6.20
C TYR A 85 2.02 -7.50 -5.99
N PHE A 86 1.09 -8.45 -5.80
CA PHE A 86 1.42 -9.87 -5.77
C PHE A 86 2.15 -10.38 -7.02
N ASN A 87 2.06 -9.69 -8.15
CA ASN A 87 2.77 -10.05 -9.36
C ASN A 87 4.29 -9.86 -9.25
N ASP A 88 4.73 -9.02 -8.31
CA ASP A 88 6.13 -8.72 -8.02
C ASP A 88 6.57 -9.26 -6.65
N THR A 89 5.92 -10.34 -6.15
CA THR A 89 6.25 -11.02 -4.89
C THR A 89 6.60 -12.47 -5.11
N ARG A 90 7.48 -13.01 -4.26
CA ARG A 90 7.82 -14.45 -4.19
C ARG A 90 8.09 -14.84 -2.75
N ASP A 91 7.65 -16.03 -2.37
CA ASP A 91 7.79 -16.57 -1.02
C ASP A 91 9.23 -16.96 -0.63
N ASP A 92 10.11 -17.12 -1.62
CA ASP A 92 11.53 -17.45 -1.45
C ASP A 92 12.43 -16.24 -1.19
N VAL A 93 11.94 -14.99 -1.31
CA VAL A 93 12.71 -13.79 -0.97
C VAL A 93 13.12 -13.82 0.50
N ASN A 94 14.40 -13.63 0.76
CA ASN A 94 14.97 -13.72 2.10
C ASN A 94 15.68 -12.42 2.54
N SER A 95 16.29 -12.43 3.73
CA SER A 95 16.96 -11.24 4.28
C SER A 95 18.13 -10.79 3.41
N ASP A 96 18.95 -11.71 2.91
CA ASP A 96 20.11 -11.38 2.07
C ASP A 96 19.68 -10.69 0.77
N ASP A 97 18.58 -11.16 0.16
CA ASP A 97 18.00 -10.53 -1.02
C ASP A 97 17.57 -9.07 -0.73
N LEU A 98 16.90 -8.84 0.40
CA LEU A 98 16.46 -7.49 0.78
C LEU A 98 17.64 -6.57 1.09
N HIS A 99 18.68 -7.05 1.78
CA HIS A 99 19.91 -6.30 2.00
C HIS A 99 20.61 -5.96 0.67
N ALA A 100 20.63 -6.87 -0.31
CA ALA A 100 21.16 -6.61 -1.63
C ALA A 100 20.34 -5.54 -2.37
N GLN A 101 19.00 -5.60 -2.31
CA GLN A 101 18.11 -4.57 -2.86
C GLN A 101 18.37 -3.19 -2.23
N TRP A 102 18.56 -3.15 -0.91
CA TRP A 102 18.83 -1.91 -0.18
C TRP A 102 20.20 -1.32 -0.54
N GLN A 103 21.22 -2.17 -0.62
CA GLN A 103 22.55 -1.75 -1.06
C GLN A 103 22.52 -1.19 -2.48
N TYR A 104 21.85 -1.87 -3.41
CA TYR A 104 21.64 -1.37 -4.78
C TYR A 104 20.98 0.01 -4.79
N ALA A 105 19.95 0.21 -3.96
CA ALA A 105 19.29 1.51 -3.86
C ALA A 105 20.24 2.60 -3.35
N LYS A 106 21.03 2.32 -2.32
CA LYS A 106 22.02 3.25 -1.77
C LYS A 106 23.10 3.62 -2.80
N GLU A 107 23.63 2.67 -3.54
CA GLU A 107 24.63 2.89 -4.59
C GLU A 107 24.08 3.76 -5.73
N LYS A 108 22.83 3.50 -6.15
CA LYS A 108 22.19 4.22 -7.25
C LYS A 108 22.03 5.70 -6.95
N PHE A 109 21.84 6.09 -5.69
CA PHE A 109 21.65 7.46 -5.26
C PHE A 109 22.81 8.00 -4.39
N ASN A 110 24.03 7.54 -4.63
CA ASN A 110 25.22 7.97 -3.88
C ASN A 110 25.01 7.88 -2.35
N ASN A 111 24.48 6.75 -1.89
CA ASN A 111 24.04 6.55 -0.50
C ASN A 111 23.00 7.59 -0.05
N PHE A 112 22.15 8.04 -0.98
CA PHE A 112 21.14 9.07 -0.77
C PHE A 112 21.68 10.47 -0.47
N GLU A 113 22.94 10.76 -0.78
CA GLU A 113 23.50 12.12 -0.64
C GLU A 113 22.66 13.11 -1.49
N GLY A 114 22.42 14.30 -0.92
CA GLY A 114 21.58 15.33 -1.56
C GLY A 114 20.08 15.04 -1.57
N GLN A 115 19.65 13.86 -1.10
CA GLN A 115 18.24 13.54 -0.90
C GLN A 115 17.86 13.83 0.56
N ALA A 116 16.72 14.48 0.80
CA ALA A 116 16.24 14.75 2.16
C ALA A 116 15.31 13.66 2.70
N MET A 117 14.67 12.91 1.80
CA MET A 117 13.64 11.93 2.14
C MET A 117 13.88 10.59 1.44
N VAL A 118 13.56 9.51 2.15
CA VAL A 118 13.53 8.14 1.62
C VAL A 118 12.15 7.55 1.83
N LYS A 119 11.57 7.01 0.76
CA LYS A 119 10.29 6.29 0.80
C LYS A 119 10.57 4.81 0.54
N VAL A 120 10.27 3.95 1.50
CA VAL A 120 10.44 2.50 1.36
C VAL A 120 9.09 1.84 1.28
N TYR A 121 8.78 1.33 0.10
CA TYR A 121 7.51 0.69 -0.22
C TYR A 121 7.69 -0.81 -0.41
N THR A 122 6.72 -1.54 0.10
CA THR A 122 6.66 -3.00 0.03
C THR A 122 5.34 -3.42 -0.61
N SER A 123 5.04 -4.69 -0.65
CA SER A 123 3.71 -5.15 -1.10
C SER A 123 2.65 -5.07 -0.01
N GLY A 124 3.05 -4.90 1.26
CA GLY A 124 2.16 -4.87 2.41
C GLY A 124 2.63 -3.93 3.52
N SER A 125 3.67 -4.31 4.26
CA SER A 125 4.08 -3.56 5.45
C SER A 125 5.57 -3.72 5.74
N LEU A 126 6.32 -2.64 5.84
CA LEU A 126 7.73 -2.73 6.28
C LEU A 126 7.84 -3.37 7.67
N LEU A 127 6.91 -3.08 8.58
CA LEU A 127 6.92 -3.56 9.96
C LEU A 127 6.26 -4.93 10.17
N GLU A 128 6.00 -5.69 9.10
CA GLU A 128 5.46 -7.04 9.17
C GLU A 128 6.55 -8.10 9.09
N ASP A 129 6.78 -8.85 10.19
CA ASP A 129 7.89 -9.81 10.31
C ASP A 129 7.79 -11.00 9.33
N ARG A 130 6.59 -11.29 8.82
CA ARG A 130 6.38 -12.34 7.81
C ARG A 130 6.79 -11.90 6.41
N GLU A 131 6.56 -10.64 6.08
CA GLU A 131 6.93 -10.06 4.80
C GLU A 131 8.40 -9.63 4.80
N ILE A 132 8.81 -8.91 5.84
CA ILE A 132 10.12 -8.28 5.97
C ILE A 132 10.82 -8.81 7.23
N PRO A 133 11.96 -9.51 7.10
CA PRO A 133 12.76 -9.95 8.25
C PRO A 133 13.16 -8.80 9.18
N VAL A 134 13.17 -9.05 10.48
CA VAL A 134 13.37 -8.02 11.52
C VAL A 134 14.74 -7.33 11.39
N ASP A 135 15.79 -8.06 11.06
CA ASP A 135 17.13 -7.53 10.81
C ASP A 135 17.18 -6.52 9.67
N PHE A 136 16.40 -6.76 8.63
CA PHE A 136 16.28 -5.80 7.52
C PHE A 136 15.43 -4.58 7.90
N GLN A 137 14.34 -4.76 8.64
CA GLN A 137 13.56 -3.63 9.17
C GLN A 137 14.49 -2.70 10.00
N GLU A 138 15.30 -3.30 10.90
CA GLU A 138 16.28 -2.56 11.70
C GLU A 138 17.27 -1.79 10.84
N THR A 139 17.82 -2.44 9.80
CA THR A 139 18.75 -1.81 8.87
C THR A 139 18.16 -0.56 8.23
N VAL A 140 16.94 -0.65 7.69
CA VAL A 140 16.28 0.50 7.04
C VAL A 140 16.04 1.65 8.03
N LEU A 141 15.53 1.33 9.23
CA LEU A 141 15.25 2.33 10.26
C LEU A 141 16.53 3.06 10.70
N ARG A 142 17.59 2.33 11.02
CA ARG A 142 18.88 2.89 11.46
C ARG A 142 19.58 3.67 10.35
N ASP A 143 19.71 3.10 9.15
CA ASP A 143 20.37 3.76 8.02
C ASP A 143 19.74 5.13 7.73
N CYS A 144 18.40 5.20 7.67
CA CYS A 144 17.73 6.48 7.41
C CYS A 144 17.91 7.48 8.54
N PHE A 145 17.90 7.04 9.81
CA PHE A 145 18.14 7.90 10.95
C PHE A 145 19.58 8.41 10.99
N GLU A 146 20.57 7.53 10.81
CA GLU A 146 22.01 7.88 10.82
C GLU A 146 22.39 8.82 9.67
N LEU A 147 21.74 8.64 8.51
CA LEU A 147 21.91 9.53 7.35
C LEU A 147 21.12 10.86 7.48
N GLY A 148 20.38 11.06 8.57
CA GLY A 148 19.56 12.25 8.78
C GLY A 148 18.46 12.44 7.72
N LYS A 149 17.87 11.32 7.23
CA LYS A 149 16.82 11.35 6.22
C LYS A 149 15.44 11.22 6.84
N GLU A 150 14.48 11.99 6.33
CA GLU A 150 13.08 11.71 6.59
C GLU A 150 12.73 10.35 5.97
N LEU A 151 12.06 9.49 6.73
CA LEU A 151 11.67 8.16 6.28
C LEU A 151 10.15 8.05 6.19
N ILE A 152 9.65 7.56 5.07
CA ILE A 152 8.25 7.15 4.90
C ILE A 152 8.23 5.66 4.64
N VAL A 153 7.41 4.92 5.42
CA VAL A 153 7.20 3.48 5.26
C VAL A 153 5.72 3.17 5.14
N GLU A 154 5.37 2.15 4.37
CA GLU A 154 3.99 1.68 4.30
C GLU A 154 3.73 0.62 5.37
N SER A 155 2.53 0.67 5.94
CA SER A 155 2.06 -0.35 6.87
C SER A 155 0.55 -0.52 6.84
N ARG A 156 0.11 -1.73 7.12
CA ARG A 156 -1.27 -2.05 7.44
C ARG A 156 -1.50 -1.85 8.94
N THR A 157 -2.74 -1.57 9.30
CA THR A 157 -3.13 -1.20 10.69
C THR A 157 -2.80 -2.25 11.75
N GLU A 158 -2.87 -3.53 11.39
CA GLU A 158 -2.63 -4.66 12.29
C GLU A 158 -1.16 -4.84 12.67
N GLN A 159 -0.23 -4.29 11.89
CA GLN A 159 1.21 -4.35 12.16
C GLN A 159 1.67 -3.25 13.12
N LEU A 160 0.85 -2.23 13.34
CA LEU A 160 1.15 -1.06 14.16
C LEU A 160 0.77 -1.30 15.63
N THR A 161 1.35 -2.34 16.25
CA THR A 161 1.17 -2.62 17.68
C THR A 161 2.06 -1.70 18.53
N GLU A 162 1.69 -1.44 19.78
CA GLU A 162 2.50 -0.60 20.68
C GLU A 162 3.91 -1.19 20.87
N GLU A 163 4.04 -2.52 20.95
CA GLU A 163 5.33 -3.20 21.05
C GLU A 163 6.20 -2.96 19.81
N LYS A 164 5.63 -3.14 18.61
CA LYS A 164 6.35 -2.93 17.35
C LYS A 164 6.75 -1.45 17.18
N LEU A 165 5.90 -0.52 17.56
CA LEU A 165 6.19 0.90 17.48
C LEU A 165 7.26 1.32 18.51
N ALA A 166 7.21 0.81 19.74
CA ALA A 166 8.26 1.05 20.73
C ALA A 166 9.62 0.53 20.25
N TRP A 167 9.64 -0.65 19.65
CA TRP A 167 10.86 -1.21 19.06
C TRP A 167 11.35 -0.35 17.89
N ALA A 168 10.50 0.00 16.94
CA ALA A 168 10.90 0.78 15.75
C ALA A 168 11.40 2.18 16.13
N THR A 169 10.71 2.88 17.04
CA THR A 169 11.09 4.22 17.50
C THR A 169 12.38 4.24 18.32
N SER A 170 12.79 3.12 18.92
CA SER A 170 14.11 3.01 19.56
C SER A 170 15.28 3.09 18.58
N MET A 171 15.04 2.84 17.28
CA MET A 171 16.03 2.90 16.21
C MET A 171 15.91 4.16 15.35
N ASN A 172 14.69 4.57 15.07
CA ASN A 172 14.39 5.81 14.37
C ASN A 172 13.17 6.48 15.03
N PRO A 173 13.34 7.52 15.82
CA PRO A 173 12.24 8.17 16.54
C PRO A 173 11.33 9.02 15.63
N ASN A 174 11.76 9.28 14.39
CA ASN A 174 11.09 10.22 13.48
C ASN A 174 10.89 9.60 12.10
N PHE A 175 9.80 8.86 11.91
CA PHE A 175 9.40 8.42 10.58
C PHE A 175 7.89 8.59 10.39
N THR A 176 7.48 8.65 9.14
CA THR A 176 6.08 8.72 8.73
C THR A 176 5.59 7.34 8.36
N VAL A 177 4.44 6.95 8.88
CA VAL A 177 3.77 5.71 8.48
C VAL A 177 2.65 6.04 7.50
N ALA A 178 2.77 5.51 6.29
CA ALA A 178 1.76 5.60 5.26
C ALA A 178 0.80 4.41 5.38
N ILE A 179 -0.49 4.67 5.58
CA ILE A 179 -1.52 3.65 5.73
C ILE A 179 -2.46 3.71 4.52
N GLY A 180 -2.54 2.61 3.77
CA GLY A 180 -3.55 2.43 2.73
C GLY A 180 -4.93 2.21 3.34
N LEU A 181 -5.63 3.27 3.72
CA LEU A 181 -7.00 3.18 4.20
C LEU A 181 -7.97 2.90 3.05
N GLU A 182 -7.78 3.55 1.92
CA GLU A 182 -8.56 3.52 0.69
C GLU A 182 -9.93 4.23 0.80
N ALA A 183 -10.69 3.99 1.86
CA ALA A 183 -11.99 4.58 2.12
C ALA A 183 -12.24 4.68 3.63
N TYR A 184 -12.83 5.78 4.10
CA TYR A 184 -13.34 5.85 5.47
C TYR A 184 -14.83 5.47 5.49
N ASP A 185 -15.09 4.21 5.06
CA ASP A 185 -16.42 3.62 4.93
C ASP A 185 -16.30 2.09 4.95
N ASP A 186 -16.86 1.46 5.96
CA ASP A 186 -16.72 0.01 6.18
C ASP A 186 -17.44 -0.83 5.12
N GLU A 187 -18.50 -0.32 4.48
CA GLU A 187 -19.17 -0.99 3.36
C GLU A 187 -18.25 -1.02 2.14
N VAL A 188 -17.65 0.13 1.81
CA VAL A 188 -16.69 0.24 0.71
C VAL A 188 -15.44 -0.59 0.99
N LEU A 189 -14.88 -0.52 2.20
CA LEU A 189 -13.72 -1.33 2.61
C LEU A 189 -13.98 -2.82 2.46
N ARG A 190 -15.17 -3.27 2.85
CA ARG A 190 -15.55 -4.69 2.82
C ARG A 190 -15.92 -5.19 1.44
N PHE A 191 -16.80 -4.47 0.73
CA PHE A 191 -17.44 -5.00 -0.48
C PHE A 191 -16.84 -4.49 -1.78
N HIS A 192 -16.21 -3.32 -1.79
CA HIS A 192 -15.56 -2.77 -2.97
C HIS A 192 -14.08 -3.10 -2.99
N VAL A 193 -13.39 -2.88 -1.88
CA VAL A 193 -11.93 -3.01 -1.75
C VAL A 193 -11.51 -4.39 -1.26
N ASN A 194 -12.30 -5.04 -0.40
CA ASN A 194 -11.91 -6.22 0.38
C ASN A 194 -10.64 -5.98 1.18
N LYS A 195 -10.63 -4.89 1.98
CA LYS A 195 -9.41 -4.39 2.64
C LYS A 195 -8.92 -5.26 3.80
N GLY A 196 -9.81 -6.00 4.46
CA GLY A 196 -9.50 -6.89 5.59
C GLY A 196 -9.39 -6.21 6.94
N PHE A 197 -9.60 -4.88 7.01
CA PHE A 197 -9.74 -4.12 8.24
C PHE A 197 -10.81 -3.03 8.08
N SER A 198 -11.25 -2.43 9.19
CA SER A 198 -12.30 -1.40 9.24
C SER A 198 -11.73 0.01 9.44
N ALA A 199 -12.56 1.04 9.23
CA ALA A 199 -12.23 2.42 9.57
C ALA A 199 -11.81 2.54 11.04
N ALA A 200 -12.55 1.92 11.98
CA ALA A 200 -12.17 1.88 13.39
C ALA A 200 -10.82 1.20 13.67
N SER A 201 -10.34 0.33 12.79
CA SER A 201 -8.98 -0.23 12.90
C SER A 201 -7.92 0.79 12.53
N TRP A 202 -8.23 1.64 11.54
CA TRP A 202 -7.39 2.77 11.18
C TRP A 202 -7.33 3.80 12.32
N ASP A 203 -8.46 4.19 12.91
CA ASP A 203 -8.51 5.11 14.06
C ASP A 203 -7.58 4.65 15.18
N ARG A 204 -7.69 3.38 15.60
CA ARG A 204 -6.83 2.82 16.64
C ARG A 204 -5.35 2.76 16.25
N ALA A 205 -5.04 2.58 14.97
CA ALA A 205 -3.66 2.59 14.51
C ALA A 205 -3.08 4.01 14.57
N VAL A 206 -3.85 5.01 14.16
CA VAL A 206 -3.46 6.42 14.24
C VAL A 206 -3.26 6.87 15.69
N GLU A 207 -4.18 6.52 16.60
CA GLU A 207 -4.02 6.80 18.02
C GLU A 207 -2.71 6.22 18.58
N ARG A 208 -2.34 5.00 18.17
CA ARG A 208 -1.06 4.42 18.57
C ARG A 208 0.14 5.18 18.00
N LEU A 209 0.10 5.53 16.70
CA LEU A 209 1.17 6.31 16.07
C LEU A 209 1.38 7.66 16.78
N GLN A 210 0.29 8.35 17.11
CA GLN A 210 0.32 9.63 17.84
C GLN A 210 0.94 9.49 19.24
N LYS A 211 0.70 8.39 19.98
CA LYS A 211 1.37 8.11 21.27
C LYS A 211 2.89 8.05 21.15
N PHE A 212 3.40 7.65 20.00
CA PHE A 212 4.85 7.57 19.72
C PHE A 212 5.36 8.80 18.96
N ASN A 213 4.57 9.85 18.80
CA ASN A 213 4.87 11.08 18.04
C ASN A 213 5.28 10.79 16.58
N LEU A 214 4.75 9.73 16.00
CA LEU A 214 4.97 9.39 14.59
C LEU A 214 3.92 10.06 13.71
N ARG A 215 4.35 10.49 12.53
CA ARG A 215 3.50 11.12 11.53
C ARG A 215 2.69 10.08 10.76
N VAL A 216 1.50 10.51 10.35
CA VAL A 216 0.54 9.68 9.61
C VAL A 216 0.33 10.22 8.20
N LYS A 217 0.61 9.41 7.20
CA LYS A 217 0.18 9.62 5.82
C LYS A 217 -0.97 8.67 5.49
N THR A 218 -2.13 9.20 5.10
CA THR A 218 -3.29 8.39 4.75
C THR A 218 -3.49 8.34 3.25
N TYR A 219 -3.52 7.13 2.68
CA TYR A 219 -3.91 6.93 1.28
C TYR A 219 -5.41 6.71 1.19
N LEU A 220 -6.07 7.52 0.37
CA LEU A 220 -7.46 7.35 -0.03
C LEU A 220 -7.53 7.02 -1.51
N MET A 221 -8.45 6.14 -1.87
CA MET A 221 -8.66 5.74 -3.25
C MET A 221 -9.79 6.54 -3.87
N PHE A 222 -9.50 7.25 -4.96
CA PHE A 222 -10.55 7.85 -5.74
C PHE A 222 -11.18 6.84 -6.69
N LYS A 223 -12.49 6.67 -6.60
CA LYS A 223 -13.29 5.74 -7.38
C LYS A 223 -12.90 4.26 -7.20
N PRO A 224 -13.11 3.69 -6.01
CA PRO A 224 -12.98 2.24 -5.79
C PRO A 224 -13.79 1.42 -6.81
N PRO A 225 -13.51 0.11 -6.96
CA PRO A 225 -14.34 -0.78 -7.78
C PRO A 225 -15.82 -0.64 -7.46
N PHE A 226 -16.69 -0.81 -8.46
CA PHE A 226 -18.15 -0.76 -8.35
C PHE A 226 -18.76 0.61 -7.98
N MET A 227 -17.99 1.69 -8.03
CA MET A 227 -18.46 3.05 -7.72
C MET A 227 -18.61 3.88 -9.00
N SER A 228 -19.68 4.67 -9.08
CA SER A 228 -19.85 5.66 -10.15
C SER A 228 -18.90 6.84 -9.94
N GLU A 229 -18.71 7.66 -10.98
CA GLU A 229 -17.87 8.88 -10.87
C GLU A 229 -18.47 9.89 -9.89
N ALA A 230 -19.79 10.08 -9.92
CA ALA A 230 -20.48 11.03 -9.05
C ALA A 230 -20.40 10.58 -7.58
N ASP A 231 -20.70 9.30 -7.31
CA ASP A 231 -20.59 8.76 -5.96
C ASP A 231 -19.13 8.84 -5.45
N ALA A 232 -18.16 8.60 -6.34
CA ALA A 232 -16.74 8.67 -5.98
C ALA A 232 -16.32 10.08 -5.54
N LEU A 233 -16.81 11.13 -6.20
CA LEU A 233 -16.57 12.52 -5.79
C LEU A 233 -17.17 12.81 -4.42
N ASP A 234 -18.45 12.49 -4.23
CA ASP A 234 -19.16 12.75 -2.98
C ASP A 234 -18.54 12.00 -1.80
N HIS A 235 -18.16 10.74 -2.00
CA HIS A 235 -17.52 9.94 -0.96
C HIS A 235 -16.09 10.37 -0.67
N CYS A 236 -15.30 10.70 -1.70
CA CYS A 236 -13.91 11.13 -1.52
C CYS A 236 -13.82 12.38 -0.65
N VAL A 237 -14.67 13.37 -0.85
CA VAL A 237 -14.72 14.58 -0.02
C VAL A 237 -15.02 14.23 1.44
N LYS A 238 -16.04 13.40 1.69
CA LYS A 238 -16.40 12.94 3.04
C LYS A 238 -15.27 12.18 3.72
N TRP A 239 -14.56 11.32 2.99
CA TRP A 239 -13.43 10.57 3.56
C TRP A 239 -12.24 11.48 3.89
N ILE A 240 -11.95 12.49 3.04
CA ILE A 240 -10.93 13.50 3.32
C ILE A 240 -11.28 14.24 4.62
N GLU A 241 -12.53 14.74 4.74
CA GLU A 241 -13.00 15.45 5.92
C GLU A 241 -12.89 14.58 7.19
N ALA A 242 -13.21 13.28 7.07
CA ALA A 242 -13.19 12.36 8.21
C ALA A 242 -11.77 12.05 8.72
N VAL A 243 -10.74 12.08 7.86
CA VAL A 243 -9.36 11.72 8.25
C VAL A 243 -8.46 12.94 8.42
N ALA A 244 -8.90 14.15 8.06
CA ALA A 244 -8.06 15.33 7.95
C ALA A 244 -7.39 15.73 9.28
N GLU A 245 -8.13 15.67 10.39
CA GLU A 245 -7.59 16.06 11.71
C GLU A 245 -6.58 15.06 12.27
N GLN A 246 -6.59 13.82 11.78
CA GLN A 246 -5.76 12.72 12.28
C GLN A 246 -4.60 12.38 11.34
N SER A 247 -4.55 12.98 10.16
CA SER A 247 -3.52 12.72 9.14
C SER A 247 -2.63 13.94 8.95
N ASP A 248 -1.32 13.76 9.01
CA ASP A 248 -0.36 14.82 8.66
C ASP A 248 -0.30 15.05 7.14
N GLU A 249 -0.59 14.01 6.37
CA GLU A 249 -0.64 14.06 4.91
C GLU A 249 -1.76 13.13 4.41
N ILE A 250 -2.52 13.59 3.42
CA ILE A 250 -3.52 12.79 2.72
C ILE A 250 -3.11 12.70 1.26
N SER A 251 -2.99 11.48 0.75
CA SER A 251 -2.72 11.21 -0.66
C SER A 251 -3.94 10.57 -1.31
N ILE A 252 -4.51 11.26 -2.29
CA ILE A 252 -5.65 10.75 -3.07
C ILE A 252 -5.10 10.03 -4.29
N ASN A 253 -5.32 8.72 -4.36
CA ASN A 253 -4.82 7.87 -5.42
C ASN A 253 -5.96 7.48 -6.38
N PRO A 254 -5.99 8.02 -7.60
CA PRO A 254 -6.94 7.57 -8.61
C PRO A 254 -6.78 6.07 -8.86
N MET A 255 -7.91 5.33 -8.89
CA MET A 255 -7.89 3.89 -9.12
C MET A 255 -7.16 3.55 -10.42
N ASN A 256 -6.07 2.82 -10.31
CA ASN A 256 -5.26 2.32 -11.41
C ASN A 256 -5.61 0.87 -11.74
N ILE A 257 -5.68 0.54 -13.03
CA ILE A 257 -5.96 -0.83 -13.50
C ILE A 257 -4.67 -1.65 -13.46
N GLN A 258 -4.56 -2.51 -12.45
CA GLN A 258 -3.43 -3.42 -12.32
C GLN A 258 -3.80 -4.81 -12.88
N ARG A 259 -2.94 -5.34 -13.75
CA ARG A 259 -3.18 -6.62 -14.42
C ARG A 259 -3.31 -7.78 -13.43
N GLY A 260 -4.23 -8.69 -13.71
CA GLY A 260 -4.46 -9.87 -12.90
C GLY A 260 -5.28 -9.61 -11.63
N THR A 261 -6.05 -8.53 -11.59
CA THR A 261 -6.92 -8.15 -10.48
C THR A 261 -8.40 -8.21 -10.86
N VAL A 262 -9.29 -8.10 -9.88
CA VAL A 262 -10.73 -8.01 -10.15
C VAL A 262 -11.04 -6.76 -10.98
N ILE A 263 -10.38 -5.62 -10.67
CA ILE A 263 -10.60 -4.38 -11.42
C ILE A 263 -10.13 -4.49 -12.88
N ASP A 264 -9.04 -5.19 -13.16
CA ASP A 264 -8.58 -5.50 -14.52
C ASP A 264 -9.66 -6.29 -15.31
N ARG A 265 -10.27 -7.27 -14.65
CA ARG A 265 -11.34 -8.06 -15.25
C ARG A 265 -12.57 -7.20 -15.55
N LEU A 266 -13.02 -6.39 -14.59
CA LEU A 266 -14.14 -5.47 -14.80
C LEU A 266 -13.86 -4.49 -15.94
N HIS A 267 -12.65 -3.95 -16.00
CA HIS A 267 -12.24 -3.04 -17.07
C HIS A 267 -12.29 -3.70 -18.45
N ARG A 268 -11.76 -4.92 -18.60
CA ARG A 268 -11.80 -5.69 -19.87
C ARG A 268 -13.22 -6.00 -20.32
N HIS A 269 -14.13 -6.20 -19.38
CA HIS A 269 -15.56 -6.41 -19.67
C HIS A 269 -16.34 -5.10 -19.84
N ARG A 270 -15.68 -3.93 -19.79
CA ARG A 270 -16.29 -2.60 -19.89
C ARG A 270 -17.27 -2.27 -18.75
N GLU A 271 -17.13 -2.93 -17.63
CA GLU A 271 -17.93 -2.74 -16.41
C GLU A 271 -17.30 -1.72 -15.45
N TYR A 272 -16.04 -1.35 -15.69
CA TYR A 272 -15.33 -0.31 -14.97
C TYR A 272 -14.50 0.55 -15.92
N ARG A 273 -14.46 1.87 -15.63
CA ARG A 273 -13.58 2.85 -16.26
C ARG A 273 -12.76 3.53 -15.18
N PRO A 274 -11.46 3.78 -15.40
CA PRO A 274 -10.67 4.63 -14.51
C PRO A 274 -11.32 6.00 -14.29
N PRO A 275 -11.00 6.70 -13.19
CA PRO A 275 -11.45 8.07 -12.96
C PRO A 275 -11.09 8.98 -14.13
N TRP A 276 -11.88 9.99 -14.34
CA TRP A 276 -11.56 11.04 -15.31
C TRP A 276 -10.49 11.97 -14.76
N LEU A 277 -9.65 12.53 -15.65
CA LEU A 277 -8.57 13.43 -15.26
C LEU A 277 -9.03 14.74 -14.64
N TRP A 278 -10.28 15.11 -14.84
CA TRP A 278 -10.90 16.35 -14.34
C TRP A 278 -11.99 16.11 -13.28
N SER A 279 -12.05 14.92 -12.73
CA SER A 279 -12.83 14.65 -11.53
C SER A 279 -12.03 15.01 -10.29
#